data_7e26b613f2b998fe2b8aa60ee2485cde
#
_entry.id   7e26b613f2b998fe2b8aa60ee2485cde
#
_cell.length_a   1.000
_cell.length_b   1.000
_cell.length_c   1.000
_cell.angle_alpha   90.00
_cell.angle_beta   90.00
_cell.angle_gamma   90.00
#
_symmetry.space_group_name_H-M   'P 1'
#
loop_
_entity.id
_entity.type
_entity.pdbx_description
1 polymer ?
#
loop_
_entity_poly.entity_id
_entity_poly.type
_entity_poly.pdbx_seq_one_letter_code
_entity_poly.pdbx_strand_id
1 'polypeptide(L)'
;MPPSPPKKAKEEDASKKPTKADTKIKTLSGDVAELSEEDQALQKEMELLVERVRDPVKELRKAALEKMVEEVRTSTSSMTSVPKPLKFLRPHFPALKESYTLAKPDETKTLLADVLSLLVRAAAAPCRPPRPARRRPPTAPASPRAQAMTMGEEGQRESLNYKLLGTTEDLGGWGHEYVRHLAGEIGDEYNERLGAADEGGKPAAELLPLILEKMLPFFMAHNTESEAIDLLMEVGRLDELLPHIDATNCDRVVMYLVQVASYVPEPEDGEVLLIAVKCRRKLGKAPEALRL
;
A
#
# COMPACT_ATOMS: atom_id res chain seq x y z
N MET A 1 -28.18 -41.34 -50.04
CA MET A 1 -28.78 -42.53 -49.42
C MET A 1 -27.76 -43.62 -49.36
N PRO A 2 -27.72 -44.45 -48.39
CA PRO A 2 -28.28 -44.61 -47.04
C PRO A 2 -27.17 -45.02 -46.05
N PRO A 3 -27.40 -45.57 -44.86
CA PRO A 3 -28.27 -45.21 -43.75
C PRO A 3 -27.47 -45.18 -42.40
N SER A 4 -28.09 -44.59 -41.39
CA SER A 4 -27.70 -44.80 -40.00
C SER A 4 -28.13 -46.17 -39.49
N PRO A 5 -27.47 -46.73 -38.50
CA PRO A 5 -28.03 -47.07 -37.20
C PRO A 5 -26.99 -47.35 -36.09
N PRO A 6 -27.36 -47.90 -34.91
CA PRO A 6 -28.37 -47.56 -33.97
C PRO A 6 -27.86 -47.32 -32.54
N LYS A 7 -28.74 -46.88 -31.70
CA LYS A 7 -28.64 -46.78 -30.23
C LYS A 7 -28.37 -48.10 -29.53
N LYS A 8 -27.54 -48.08 -28.46
CA LYS A 8 -27.71 -49.03 -27.35
C LYS A 8 -27.67 -48.30 -26.02
N ALA A 9 -28.62 -48.69 -25.20
CA ALA A 9 -28.96 -48.17 -23.93
C ALA A 9 -28.20 -48.85 -22.76
N LYS A 10 -28.20 -48.15 -21.62
CA LYS A 10 -28.18 -48.62 -20.21
C LYS A 10 -26.98 -49.36 -19.69
N GLU A 11 -26.36 -48.75 -18.65
CA GLU A 11 -26.48 -49.35 -17.32
C GLU A 11 -26.17 -48.29 -16.25
N GLU A 12 -27.11 -48.19 -15.28
CA GLU A 12 -27.00 -47.46 -14.02
C GLU A 12 -26.01 -48.21 -13.11
N ASP A 13 -25.09 -47.46 -12.47
CA ASP A 13 -24.59 -47.92 -11.19
C ASP A 13 -24.55 -46.73 -10.19
N ALA A 14 -25.29 -46.93 -9.13
CA ALA A 14 -25.49 -46.00 -8.05
C ALA A 14 -24.39 -46.12 -7.02
N SER A 15 -23.56 -45.12 -6.90
CA SER A 15 -22.67 -44.95 -5.74
C SER A 15 -22.98 -43.61 -5.06
N LYS A 16 -23.72 -43.67 -3.97
CA LYS A 16 -23.97 -42.56 -3.03
C LYS A 16 -22.67 -42.08 -2.42
N LYS A 17 -22.30 -40.82 -2.70
CA LYS A 17 -21.36 -40.05 -1.87
C LYS A 17 -22.13 -39.19 -0.86
N PRO A 18 -21.59 -39.01 0.37
CA PRO A 18 -22.29 -38.26 1.41
C PRO A 18 -22.31 -36.77 1.11
N THR A 19 -23.46 -36.17 1.31
CA THR A 19 -23.74 -34.74 1.25
C THR A 19 -22.91 -34.01 2.30
N LYS A 20 -21.93 -33.22 1.87
CA LYS A 20 -21.28 -32.21 2.71
C LYS A 20 -22.24 -31.01 2.81
N ALA A 21 -22.50 -30.59 4.03
CA ALA A 21 -23.27 -29.39 4.34
C ALA A 21 -22.47 -28.16 3.89
N ASP A 22 -22.94 -27.46 2.88
CA ASP A 22 -22.37 -26.22 2.39
C ASP A 22 -22.65 -25.10 3.39
N THR A 23 -21.62 -24.62 4.05
CA THR A 23 -21.70 -23.43 4.91
C THR A 23 -21.61 -22.19 4.01
N LYS A 24 -22.75 -21.62 3.66
CA LYS A 24 -22.83 -20.37 2.89
C LYS A 24 -22.52 -19.18 3.79
N ILE A 25 -21.40 -18.51 3.55
CA ILE A 25 -21.06 -17.25 4.19
C ILE A 25 -21.43 -16.09 3.26
N LYS A 26 -22.30 -15.18 3.72
CA LYS A 26 -22.62 -13.95 3.01
C LYS A 26 -21.46 -12.96 3.14
N THR A 27 -20.74 -12.72 2.04
CA THR A 27 -19.83 -11.57 1.96
C THR A 27 -20.64 -10.28 1.70
N LEU A 28 -20.17 -9.16 2.23
CA LEU A 28 -20.81 -7.83 2.13
C LEU A 28 -20.94 -7.28 0.68
N SER A 29 -20.49 -8.00 -0.32
CA SER A 29 -20.51 -7.62 -1.75
C SER A 29 -21.45 -8.48 -2.60
N GLY A 30 -22.45 -9.09 -2.06
CA GLY A 30 -23.55 -9.71 -2.85
C GLY A 30 -23.19 -10.95 -3.69
N ASP A 31 -21.91 -11.28 -3.88
CA ASP A 31 -21.46 -12.47 -4.58
C ASP A 31 -21.21 -13.59 -3.57
N VAL A 32 -21.99 -14.63 -3.66
CA VAL A 32 -21.78 -15.89 -2.92
C VAL A 32 -20.72 -16.70 -3.69
N ALA A 33 -19.46 -16.33 -3.55
CA ALA A 33 -18.35 -17.17 -4.00
C ALA A 33 -18.13 -18.27 -2.96
N GLU A 34 -18.17 -19.53 -3.37
CA GLU A 34 -17.76 -20.65 -2.55
C GLU A 34 -16.25 -20.51 -2.31
N LEU A 35 -15.87 -20.24 -1.05
CA LEU A 35 -14.48 -20.17 -0.66
C LEU A 35 -13.84 -21.55 -0.80
N SER A 36 -12.63 -21.62 -1.37
CA SER A 36 -11.88 -22.87 -1.42
C SER A 36 -11.60 -23.41 0.00
N GLU A 37 -11.37 -24.71 0.14
CA GLU A 37 -11.05 -25.31 1.45
C GLU A 37 -9.82 -24.62 2.09
N GLU A 38 -8.83 -24.23 1.29
CA GLU A 38 -7.65 -23.48 1.72
C GLU A 38 -8.00 -22.08 2.22
N ASP A 39 -8.90 -21.37 1.52
CA ASP A 39 -9.34 -20.03 1.92
C ASP A 39 -10.16 -20.07 3.22
N GLN A 40 -10.97 -21.09 3.41
CA GLN A 40 -11.70 -21.31 4.67
C GLN A 40 -10.75 -21.62 5.83
N ALA A 41 -9.69 -22.39 5.60
CA ALA A 41 -8.68 -22.67 6.60
C ALA A 41 -7.93 -21.39 6.99
N LEU A 42 -7.49 -20.59 6.01
CA LEU A 42 -6.82 -19.31 6.23
C LEU A 42 -7.73 -18.32 6.96
N GLN A 43 -9.00 -18.23 6.61
CA GLN A 43 -9.95 -17.38 7.31
C GLN A 43 -10.06 -17.75 8.79
N LYS A 44 -10.24 -19.04 9.10
CA LYS A 44 -10.32 -19.52 10.49
C LYS A 44 -9.02 -19.27 11.26
N GLU A 45 -7.88 -19.40 10.60
CA GLU A 45 -6.59 -19.07 11.17
C GLU A 45 -6.49 -17.59 11.53
N MET A 46 -6.89 -16.68 10.63
CA MET A 46 -6.92 -15.25 10.90
C MET A 46 -7.88 -14.89 12.04
N GLU A 47 -9.07 -15.48 12.09
CA GLU A 47 -10.02 -15.31 13.19
C GLU A 47 -9.42 -15.74 14.53
N LEU A 48 -8.76 -16.89 14.58
CA LEU A 48 -8.07 -17.38 15.80
C LEU A 48 -6.94 -16.45 16.23
N LEU A 49 -6.16 -15.90 15.28
CA LEU A 49 -5.10 -14.95 15.58
C LEU A 49 -5.67 -13.65 16.18
N VAL A 50 -6.80 -13.16 15.66
CA VAL A 50 -7.50 -11.98 16.20
C VAL A 50 -7.97 -12.23 17.65
N GLU A 51 -8.48 -13.42 17.95
CA GLU A 51 -8.85 -13.80 19.33
C GLU A 51 -7.62 -13.80 20.26
N ARG A 52 -6.50 -14.36 19.79
CA ARG A 52 -5.24 -14.41 20.56
C ARG A 52 -4.61 -13.03 20.82
N VAL A 53 -4.84 -12.05 19.97
CA VAL A 53 -4.41 -10.65 20.23
C VAL A 53 -5.08 -10.07 21.48
N ARG A 54 -6.23 -10.60 21.88
CA ARG A 54 -6.95 -10.20 23.10
C ARG A 54 -6.58 -11.01 24.33
N ASP A 55 -5.71 -12.01 24.21
CA ASP A 55 -5.29 -12.86 25.33
C ASP A 55 -4.56 -12.03 26.39
N PRO A 56 -4.77 -12.30 27.69
CA PRO A 56 -4.05 -11.63 28.76
C PRO A 56 -2.53 -11.91 28.77
N VAL A 57 -2.10 -13.04 28.20
CA VAL A 57 -0.69 -13.46 28.15
C VAL A 57 0.05 -12.71 27.03
N LYS A 58 1.10 -11.96 27.40
CA LYS A 58 1.87 -11.12 26.47
C LYS A 58 2.52 -11.93 25.34
N GLU A 59 3.10 -13.07 25.67
CA GLU A 59 3.81 -13.95 24.74
C GLU A 59 2.87 -14.49 23.65
N LEU A 60 1.64 -14.83 24.01
CA LEU A 60 0.63 -15.30 23.05
C LEU A 60 0.17 -14.18 22.14
N ARG A 61 0.00 -12.95 22.66
CA ARG A 61 -0.31 -11.79 21.83
C ARG A 61 0.79 -11.49 20.83
N LYS A 62 2.05 -11.50 21.30
CA LYS A 62 3.21 -11.24 20.44
C LYS A 62 3.31 -12.28 19.31
N ALA A 63 3.26 -13.55 19.65
CA ALA A 63 3.29 -14.63 18.67
C ALA A 63 2.14 -14.55 17.65
N ALA A 64 0.94 -14.16 18.08
CA ALA A 64 -0.19 -13.99 17.19
C ALA A 64 0.03 -12.82 16.19
N LEU A 65 0.56 -11.69 16.65
CA LEU A 65 0.85 -10.54 15.81
C LEU A 65 2.01 -10.81 14.84
N GLU A 66 3.07 -11.44 15.30
CA GLU A 66 4.20 -11.85 14.44
C GLU A 66 3.72 -12.79 13.33
N LYS A 67 2.86 -13.75 13.66
CA LYS A 67 2.29 -14.65 12.67
C LYS A 67 1.37 -13.93 11.67
N MET A 68 0.53 -12.98 12.12
CA MET A 68 -0.26 -12.14 11.21
C MET A 68 0.63 -11.37 10.23
N VAL A 69 1.71 -10.78 10.72
CA VAL A 69 2.69 -10.05 9.92
C VAL A 69 3.34 -10.96 8.89
N GLU A 70 3.75 -12.16 9.29
CA GLU A 70 4.38 -13.16 8.42
C GLU A 70 3.44 -13.61 7.29
N GLU A 71 2.19 -13.95 7.61
CA GLU A 71 1.18 -14.35 6.63
C GLU A 71 0.87 -13.25 5.60
N VAL A 72 0.78 -12.01 6.08
CA VAL A 72 0.58 -10.86 5.17
C VAL A 72 1.79 -10.66 4.27
N ARG A 73 3.02 -10.68 4.81
CA ARG A 73 4.26 -10.51 4.04
C ARG A 73 4.43 -11.60 2.99
N THR A 74 4.22 -12.85 3.37
CA THR A 74 4.31 -13.99 2.46
C THR A 74 3.32 -13.87 1.31
N SER A 75 2.10 -13.42 1.60
CA SER A 75 1.07 -13.24 0.60
C SER A 75 1.27 -12.00 -0.27
N THR A 76 2.04 -11.00 0.18
CA THR A 76 2.25 -9.74 -0.54
C THR A 76 3.31 -9.86 -1.64
N SER A 77 4.23 -10.80 -1.52
CA SER A 77 5.38 -10.95 -2.43
C SER A 77 5.01 -11.28 -3.89
N SER A 78 3.76 -11.68 -4.18
CA SER A 78 3.34 -12.16 -5.51
C SER A 78 2.27 -11.29 -6.20
N MET A 79 2.01 -10.01 -5.83
CA MET A 79 0.67 -9.47 -5.94
C MET A 79 0.37 -8.28 -6.84
N THR A 80 -0.63 -8.48 -7.68
CA THR A 80 -1.46 -7.45 -8.35
C THR A 80 -2.82 -7.18 -7.66
N SER A 81 -3.18 -7.92 -6.60
CA SER A 81 -4.46 -7.78 -5.88
C SER A 81 -4.25 -7.76 -4.36
N VAL A 82 -5.26 -7.31 -3.61
CA VAL A 82 -5.20 -7.29 -2.14
C VAL A 82 -4.95 -8.70 -1.60
N PRO A 83 -3.90 -8.92 -0.77
CA PRO A 83 -3.60 -10.22 -0.18
C PRO A 83 -4.79 -10.83 0.55
N LYS A 84 -4.97 -12.15 0.42
CA LYS A 84 -6.08 -12.87 1.06
C LYS A 84 -6.14 -12.68 2.58
N PRO A 85 -5.00 -12.75 3.34
CA PRO A 85 -5.03 -12.48 4.77
C PRO A 85 -5.61 -11.12 5.13
N LEU A 86 -5.29 -10.07 4.37
CA LEU A 86 -5.84 -8.73 4.60
C LEU A 86 -7.35 -8.67 4.36
N LYS A 87 -7.88 -9.42 3.39
CA LYS A 87 -9.33 -9.51 3.15
C LYS A 87 -10.05 -10.13 4.34
N PHE A 88 -9.46 -11.16 4.96
CA PHE A 88 -10.04 -11.85 6.11
C PHE A 88 -9.86 -11.07 7.43
N LEU A 89 -8.77 -10.31 7.57
CA LEU A 89 -8.55 -9.43 8.74
C LEU A 89 -9.40 -8.16 8.70
N ARG A 90 -9.80 -7.70 7.51
CA ARG A 90 -10.58 -6.46 7.33
C ARG A 90 -11.83 -6.35 8.20
N PRO A 91 -12.71 -7.37 8.33
CA PRO A 91 -13.89 -7.28 9.20
C PRO A 91 -13.54 -7.11 10.68
N HIS A 92 -12.33 -7.50 11.08
CA HIS A 92 -11.86 -7.45 12.46
C HIS A 92 -11.12 -6.14 12.82
N PHE A 93 -10.99 -5.20 11.85
CA PHE A 93 -10.33 -3.92 12.09
C PHE A 93 -10.86 -3.16 13.31
N PRO A 94 -12.17 -3.00 13.54
CA PRO A 94 -12.67 -2.31 14.73
C PRO A 94 -12.25 -3.00 16.04
N ALA A 95 -12.25 -4.32 16.04
CA ALA A 95 -11.87 -5.14 17.18
C ALA A 95 -10.37 -5.03 17.52
N LEU A 96 -9.50 -4.95 16.49
CA LEU A 96 -8.07 -4.71 16.65
C LEU A 96 -7.79 -3.28 17.10
N LYS A 97 -8.52 -2.29 16.57
CA LYS A 97 -8.43 -0.88 16.99
C LYS A 97 -8.81 -0.72 18.47
N GLU A 98 -9.86 -1.39 18.94
CA GLU A 98 -10.22 -1.43 20.36
C GLU A 98 -9.10 -2.06 21.21
N SER A 99 -8.56 -3.18 20.77
CA SER A 99 -7.44 -3.86 21.44
C SER A 99 -6.20 -2.96 21.54
N TYR A 100 -5.93 -2.15 20.51
CA TYR A 100 -4.84 -1.16 20.50
C TYR A 100 -5.05 -0.06 21.55
N THR A 101 -6.27 0.46 21.68
CA THR A 101 -6.57 1.51 22.66
C THR A 101 -6.42 1.02 24.09
N LEU A 102 -6.75 -0.25 24.36
CA LEU A 102 -6.64 -0.88 25.67
C LEU A 102 -5.22 -1.39 25.97
N ALA A 103 -4.38 -1.58 24.95
CA ALA A 103 -3.03 -2.11 25.11
C ALA A 103 -2.10 -1.13 25.84
N LYS A 104 -1.31 -1.67 26.77
CA LYS A 104 -0.21 -0.92 27.41
C LYS A 104 0.89 -0.63 26.39
N PRO A 105 1.66 0.46 26.55
CA PRO A 105 2.78 0.78 25.69
C PRO A 105 3.89 -0.28 25.84
N ASP A 106 3.92 -1.24 24.95
CA ASP A 106 4.91 -2.31 24.89
C ASP A 106 5.17 -2.72 23.41
N GLU A 107 6.09 -3.64 23.19
CA GLU A 107 6.43 -4.18 21.89
C GLU A 107 5.22 -4.76 21.13
N THR A 108 4.25 -5.32 21.85
CA THR A 108 3.03 -5.85 21.22
C THR A 108 2.15 -4.73 20.66
N LYS A 109 2.15 -3.56 21.31
CA LYS A 109 1.42 -2.38 20.83
C LYS A 109 2.03 -1.82 19.55
N THR A 110 3.36 -1.80 19.42
CA THR A 110 4.04 -1.34 18.19
C THR A 110 3.78 -2.29 17.02
N LEU A 111 3.82 -3.61 17.24
CA LEU A 111 3.45 -4.59 16.22
C LEU A 111 1.97 -4.47 15.81
N LEU A 112 1.09 -4.24 16.76
CA LEU A 112 -0.33 -4.03 16.48
C LEU A 112 -0.57 -2.74 15.69
N ALA A 113 0.21 -1.68 15.96
CA ALA A 113 0.17 -0.45 15.18
C ALA A 113 0.55 -0.70 13.71
N ASP A 114 1.59 -1.50 13.44
CA ASP A 114 1.96 -1.87 12.07
C ASP A 114 0.83 -2.63 11.35
N VAL A 115 0.19 -3.59 12.02
CA VAL A 115 -0.96 -4.33 11.46
C VAL A 115 -2.13 -3.39 11.19
N LEU A 116 -2.44 -2.46 12.11
CA LEU A 116 -3.51 -1.48 11.92
C LEU A 116 -3.22 -0.53 10.77
N SER A 117 -2.00 -0.01 10.66
CA SER A 117 -1.57 0.86 9.54
C SER A 117 -1.88 0.23 8.19
N LEU A 118 -1.65 -1.07 8.08
CA LEU A 118 -1.90 -1.85 6.86
C LEU A 118 -3.40 -2.10 6.63
N LEU A 119 -4.16 -2.39 7.69
CA LEU A 119 -5.59 -2.69 7.61
C LEU A 119 -6.45 -1.47 7.32
N VAL A 120 -6.08 -0.28 7.75
CA VAL A 120 -6.75 0.99 7.38
C VAL A 120 -6.90 1.06 5.87
N ARG A 121 -5.84 0.76 5.13
CA ARG A 121 -5.88 0.71 3.68
C ARG A 121 -6.72 -0.44 3.13
N ALA A 122 -6.55 -1.65 3.64
CA ALA A 122 -7.30 -2.81 3.18
C ALA A 122 -8.81 -2.63 3.37
N ALA A 123 -9.21 -1.92 4.43
CA ALA A 123 -10.60 -1.57 4.69
C ALA A 123 -11.16 -0.55 3.69
N ALA A 124 -10.31 0.28 3.10
CA ALA A 124 -10.70 1.36 2.19
C ALA A 124 -10.90 0.95 0.72
N ALA A 125 -10.49 -0.25 0.30
CA ALA A 125 -10.54 -0.65 -1.10
C ALA A 125 -11.90 -1.27 -1.50
N PRO A 126 -12.82 -0.53 -2.15
CA PRO A 126 -13.82 -1.17 -2.99
C PRO A 126 -13.13 -1.65 -4.27
N CYS A 127 -13.42 -2.88 -4.71
CA CYS A 127 -13.08 -3.35 -6.05
C CYS A 127 -13.66 -2.40 -7.10
N ARG A 128 -12.86 -1.49 -7.61
CA ARG A 128 -13.24 -0.64 -8.74
C ARG A 128 -12.22 -0.84 -9.86
N PRO A 129 -12.67 -1.13 -11.09
CA PRO A 129 -11.76 -1.30 -12.21
C PRO A 129 -10.94 -0.03 -12.43
N PRO A 130 -9.68 -0.14 -12.90
CA PRO A 130 -8.83 1.01 -13.17
C PRO A 130 -9.52 1.94 -14.17
N ARG A 131 -9.81 3.16 -13.75
CA ARG A 131 -10.24 4.21 -14.68
C ARG A 131 -9.03 4.66 -15.46
N PRO A 132 -9.18 4.90 -16.79
CA PRO A 132 -8.10 5.47 -17.57
C PRO A 132 -7.67 6.79 -16.93
N ALA A 133 -6.36 6.92 -16.75
CA ALA A 133 -5.71 8.07 -16.14
C ALA A 133 -6.11 9.35 -16.92
N ARG A 134 -7.04 10.11 -16.37
CA ARG A 134 -7.18 11.52 -16.77
C ARG A 134 -6.02 12.25 -16.11
N ARG A 135 -5.12 12.75 -16.93
CA ARG A 135 -3.99 13.60 -16.57
C ARG A 135 -4.47 14.71 -15.64
N ARG A 136 -3.96 14.73 -14.42
CA ARG A 136 -4.22 15.74 -13.41
C ARG A 136 -3.02 16.69 -13.40
N PRO A 137 -3.21 18.01 -13.47
CA PRO A 137 -2.12 18.95 -13.26
C PRO A 137 -1.62 18.86 -11.82
N PRO A 138 -0.29 18.95 -11.58
CA PRO A 138 0.32 18.78 -10.26
C PRO A 138 -0.09 19.82 -9.22
N THR A 139 -0.69 20.93 -9.64
CA THR A 139 -1.13 22.02 -8.75
C THR A 139 -2.63 21.97 -8.35
N ALA A 140 -3.36 20.94 -8.79
CA ALA A 140 -4.72 20.80 -8.33
C ALA A 140 -4.74 20.27 -6.89
N PRO A 141 -5.40 20.97 -5.93
CA PRO A 141 -5.56 20.45 -4.58
C PRO A 141 -6.15 19.03 -4.63
N ALA A 142 -5.71 18.16 -3.72
CA ALA A 142 -6.17 16.78 -3.67
C ALA A 142 -7.68 16.77 -3.82
N SER A 143 -8.21 16.10 -4.86
CA SER A 143 -9.64 16.14 -5.07
C SER A 143 -10.33 15.46 -3.88
N PRO A 144 -11.46 15.97 -3.39
CA PRO A 144 -12.23 15.36 -2.31
C PRO A 144 -12.56 13.89 -2.55
N ARG A 145 -12.37 13.43 -3.78
CA ARG A 145 -12.66 12.06 -4.24
C ARG A 145 -11.53 11.05 -3.99
N ALA A 146 -10.28 11.50 -3.78
CA ALA A 146 -9.17 10.64 -3.37
C ALA A 146 -9.26 10.33 -1.86
N GLN A 147 -9.79 11.28 -1.09
CA GLN A 147 -10.01 11.15 0.36
C GLN A 147 -11.15 10.18 0.72
N ALA A 148 -12.13 9.97 -0.16
CA ALA A 148 -13.28 9.09 0.09
C ALA A 148 -12.96 7.57 0.03
N MET A 149 -11.69 7.17 0.03
CA MET A 149 -11.28 5.77 -0.10
C MET A 149 -10.63 5.19 1.16
N THR A 150 -10.52 5.95 2.23
CA THR A 150 -10.03 5.49 3.53
C THR A 150 -11.19 5.30 4.50
N MET A 151 -11.20 4.21 5.28
CA MET A 151 -12.20 3.98 6.35
C MET A 151 -11.94 4.86 7.59
N GLY A 152 -10.84 5.63 7.58
CA GLY A 152 -10.63 6.71 8.54
C GLY A 152 -11.58 7.87 8.23
N GLU A 153 -11.95 8.64 9.23
CA GLU A 153 -12.66 9.91 9.04
C GLU A 153 -11.85 10.78 8.09
N GLU A 154 -12.53 11.44 7.14
CA GLU A 154 -11.87 12.27 6.14
C GLU A 154 -10.86 13.23 6.79
N GLY A 155 -9.58 13.14 6.39
CA GLY A 155 -8.50 13.96 6.90
C GLY A 155 -7.66 13.37 8.05
N GLN A 156 -7.93 12.18 8.54
CA GLN A 156 -7.22 11.60 9.70
C GLN A 156 -6.02 10.74 9.33
N ARG A 157 -5.38 10.77 8.22
CA ARG A 157 -4.13 10.03 7.87
C ARG A 157 -3.82 8.86 8.83
N GLU A 158 -4.82 8.00 9.05
CA GLU A 158 -4.76 6.94 10.08
C GLU A 158 -3.63 5.95 9.80
N SER A 159 -3.34 5.66 8.53
CA SER A 159 -2.28 4.72 8.17
C SER A 159 -0.91 5.26 8.59
N LEU A 160 -0.63 6.52 8.29
CA LEU A 160 0.61 7.19 8.71
C LEU A 160 0.70 7.29 10.24
N ASN A 161 -0.38 7.67 10.91
CA ASN A 161 -0.40 7.79 12.37
C ASN A 161 -0.02 6.47 13.05
N TYR A 162 -0.60 5.35 12.62
CA TYR A 162 -0.23 4.04 13.13
C TYR A 162 1.21 3.66 12.73
N LYS A 163 1.66 4.02 11.52
CA LYS A 163 3.03 3.71 11.09
C LYS A 163 4.08 4.46 11.91
N LEU A 164 3.84 5.69 12.27
CA LEU A 164 4.74 6.47 13.14
C LEU A 164 4.79 5.95 14.60
N LEU A 165 3.78 5.20 15.02
CA LEU A 165 3.70 4.56 16.34
C LEU A 165 4.18 3.10 16.32
N GLY A 166 4.33 2.53 15.14
CA GLY A 166 4.81 1.17 14.90
C GLY A 166 6.32 1.09 14.70
N THR A 167 6.76 0.00 14.07
CA THR A 167 8.15 -0.18 13.67
C THR A 167 8.41 0.44 12.31
N THR A 168 9.49 1.21 12.16
CA THR A 168 9.84 1.85 10.88
C THR A 168 10.81 1.00 10.04
N GLU A 169 11.17 -0.20 10.50
CA GLU A 169 12.32 -0.91 9.97
C GLU A 169 12.12 -1.50 8.58
N ASP A 170 10.94 -2.01 8.26
CA ASP A 170 10.69 -2.69 6.98
C ASP A 170 9.37 -2.21 6.33
N LEU A 171 9.48 -1.30 5.37
CA LEU A 171 8.35 -0.90 4.54
C LEU A 171 8.12 -1.86 3.36
N GLY A 172 9.19 -2.47 2.86
CA GLY A 172 9.14 -3.30 1.65
C GLY A 172 8.30 -4.55 1.79
N GLY A 173 8.32 -5.16 2.97
CA GLY A 173 7.53 -6.36 3.25
C GLY A 173 6.01 -6.17 3.19
N TRP A 174 5.52 -4.94 3.14
CA TRP A 174 4.10 -4.63 3.08
C TRP A 174 3.55 -4.40 1.65
N GLY A 175 4.45 -4.42 0.66
CA GLY A 175 4.11 -4.29 -0.75
C GLY A 175 4.01 -2.86 -1.26
N HIS A 176 4.17 -2.73 -2.58
CA HIS A 176 4.21 -1.45 -3.29
C HIS A 176 3.04 -0.52 -3.03
N GLU A 177 1.87 -1.11 -3.07
CA GLU A 177 0.64 -0.35 -2.94
C GLU A 177 0.47 0.28 -1.55
N TYR A 178 0.99 -0.37 -0.51
CA TYR A 178 1.02 0.20 0.84
C TYR A 178 1.97 1.39 0.91
N VAL A 179 3.20 1.24 0.40
CA VAL A 179 4.20 2.32 0.43
C VAL A 179 3.74 3.53 -0.39
N ARG A 180 3.10 3.29 -1.55
CA ARG A 180 2.51 4.35 -2.38
C ARG A 180 1.40 5.12 -1.66
N HIS A 181 0.51 4.43 -0.95
CA HIS A 181 -0.53 5.07 -0.17
C HIS A 181 0.07 5.90 0.98
N LEU A 182 1.03 5.31 1.69
CA LEU A 182 1.72 5.99 2.77
C LEU A 182 2.47 7.23 2.26
N ALA A 183 3.01 7.20 1.03
CA ALA A 183 3.64 8.37 0.40
C ALA A 183 2.68 9.53 0.22
N GLY A 184 1.44 9.26 -0.20
CA GLY A 184 0.41 10.30 -0.29
C GLY A 184 0.06 10.89 1.08
N GLU A 185 -0.15 10.05 2.10
CA GLU A 185 -0.46 10.54 3.46
C GLU A 185 0.69 11.33 4.08
N ILE A 186 1.96 10.92 3.86
CA ILE A 186 3.12 11.60 4.44
C ILE A 186 3.42 12.92 3.75
N GLY A 187 3.20 13.03 2.43
CA GLY A 187 3.31 14.27 1.68
C GLY A 187 2.30 15.32 2.17
N ASP A 188 1.04 14.92 2.26
CA ASP A 188 -0.04 15.77 2.81
C ASP A 188 0.27 16.22 4.25
N GLU A 189 0.75 15.31 5.12
CA GLU A 189 1.11 15.62 6.51
C GLU A 189 2.31 16.55 6.60
N TYR A 190 3.32 16.35 5.75
CA TYR A 190 4.51 17.19 5.70
C TYR A 190 4.14 18.64 5.37
N ASN A 191 3.32 18.84 4.35
CA ASN A 191 2.87 20.16 3.91
C ASN A 191 1.99 20.84 4.95
N GLU A 192 1.11 20.09 5.64
CA GLU A 192 0.31 20.64 6.72
C GLU A 192 1.16 21.08 7.90
N ARG A 193 2.14 20.26 8.33
CA ARG A 193 3.09 20.64 9.39
C ARG A 193 3.96 21.83 9.01
N LEU A 194 4.33 21.93 7.73
CA LEU A 194 5.10 23.07 7.22
C LEU A 194 4.28 24.36 7.30
N GLY A 195 2.98 24.30 6.94
CA GLY A 195 2.06 25.43 7.06
C GLY A 195 1.74 25.84 8.50
N ALA A 196 1.75 24.87 9.44
CA ALA A 196 1.47 25.09 10.86
C ALA A 196 2.73 25.36 11.71
N ALA A 197 3.90 25.50 11.11
CA ALA A 197 5.20 25.66 11.81
C ALA A 197 5.19 26.85 12.79
N ASP A 198 4.48 27.92 12.47
CA ASP A 198 4.38 29.14 13.30
C ASP A 198 3.43 28.95 14.51
N GLU A 199 2.56 27.93 14.50
CA GLU A 199 1.56 27.68 15.53
C GLU A 199 2.01 26.67 16.61
N GLY A 200 3.28 26.27 16.61
CA GLY A 200 3.86 25.33 17.59
C GLY A 200 3.45 23.86 17.35
N GLY A 201 3.12 23.49 16.12
CA GLY A 201 2.84 22.14 15.67
C GLY A 201 4.10 21.24 15.69
N LYS A 202 3.93 19.94 15.40
CA LYS A 202 5.05 19.02 15.25
C LYS A 202 5.89 19.42 14.04
N PRO A 203 7.23 19.41 14.15
CA PRO A 203 8.08 19.81 13.04
C PRO A 203 7.94 18.85 11.86
N ALA A 204 7.79 19.38 10.63
CA ALA A 204 7.76 18.60 9.41
C ALA A 204 9.03 17.75 9.21
N ALA A 205 10.17 18.25 9.71
CA ALA A 205 11.47 17.57 9.63
C ALA A 205 11.49 16.17 10.29
N GLU A 206 10.58 15.87 11.23
CA GLU A 206 10.47 14.53 11.83
C GLU A 206 10.05 13.45 10.82
N LEU A 207 9.42 13.84 9.71
CA LEU A 207 8.99 12.91 8.67
C LEU A 207 10.10 12.60 7.65
N LEU A 208 11.15 13.44 7.56
CA LEU A 208 12.21 13.30 6.58
C LEU A 208 12.97 11.97 6.66
N PRO A 209 13.31 11.41 7.84
CA PRO A 209 13.99 10.12 7.89
C PRO A 209 13.14 8.99 7.27
N LEU A 210 11.82 8.99 7.47
CA LEU A 210 10.92 8.01 6.85
C LEU A 210 10.89 8.18 5.33
N ILE A 211 10.85 9.41 4.84
CA ILE A 211 10.83 9.73 3.40
C ILE A 211 12.18 9.37 2.75
N LEU A 212 13.30 9.90 3.27
CA LEU A 212 14.58 9.86 2.60
C LEU A 212 15.35 8.56 2.83
N GLU A 213 15.24 7.94 4.02
CA GLU A 213 16.00 6.76 4.37
C GLU A 213 15.25 5.45 4.11
N LYS A 214 13.91 5.49 4.03
CA LYS A 214 13.09 4.29 3.88
C LYS A 214 12.30 4.28 2.56
N MET A 215 11.52 5.32 2.28
CA MET A 215 10.63 5.33 1.12
C MET A 215 11.38 5.58 -0.19
N LEU A 216 12.27 6.56 -0.22
CA LEU A 216 13.04 6.88 -1.42
C LEU A 216 13.90 5.70 -1.90
N PRO A 217 14.71 5.03 -1.05
CA PRO A 217 15.45 3.84 -1.48
C PRO A 217 14.54 2.71 -1.93
N PHE A 218 13.39 2.52 -1.28
CA PHE A 218 12.41 1.52 -1.67
C PHE A 218 11.90 1.76 -3.10
N PHE A 219 11.44 2.97 -3.42
CA PHE A 219 10.95 3.32 -4.75
C PHE A 219 12.02 3.15 -5.83
N MET A 220 13.24 3.59 -5.55
CA MET A 220 14.37 3.46 -6.48
C MET A 220 14.75 1.99 -6.73
N ALA A 221 14.72 1.14 -5.71
CA ALA A 221 15.03 -0.29 -5.83
C ALA A 221 13.98 -1.07 -6.63
N HIS A 222 12.74 -0.57 -6.67
CA HIS A 222 11.62 -1.27 -7.31
C HIS A 222 11.20 -0.65 -8.66
N ASN A 223 12.00 0.20 -9.25
CA ASN A 223 11.74 0.88 -10.53
C ASN A 223 10.45 1.72 -10.52
N THR A 224 10.14 2.33 -9.39
CA THR A 224 9.01 3.26 -9.22
C THR A 224 9.53 4.68 -8.99
N GLU A 225 10.46 5.10 -9.82
CA GLU A 225 11.12 6.40 -9.76
C GLU A 225 10.12 7.56 -9.87
N SER A 226 9.01 7.37 -10.56
CA SER A 226 7.94 8.36 -10.66
C SER A 226 7.32 8.70 -9.30
N GLU A 227 7.02 7.68 -8.49
CA GLU A 227 6.49 7.88 -7.14
C GLU A 227 7.51 8.56 -6.21
N ALA A 228 8.80 8.23 -6.38
CA ALA A 228 9.88 8.89 -5.65
C ALA A 228 9.97 10.39 -5.99
N ILE A 229 9.90 10.72 -7.29
CA ILE A 229 9.96 12.10 -7.77
C ILE A 229 8.73 12.88 -7.30
N ASP A 230 7.54 12.31 -7.44
CA ASP A 230 6.30 12.96 -7.02
C ASP A 230 6.33 13.29 -5.52
N LEU A 231 6.75 12.35 -4.68
CA LEU A 231 6.91 12.57 -3.24
C LEU A 231 7.95 13.65 -2.92
N LEU A 232 9.13 13.60 -3.57
CA LEU A 232 10.19 14.59 -3.35
C LEU A 232 9.81 15.99 -3.83
N MET A 233 9.04 16.11 -4.90
CA MET A 233 8.47 17.38 -5.36
C MET A 233 7.46 17.92 -4.35
N GLU A 234 6.60 17.06 -3.82
CA GLU A 234 5.58 17.44 -2.85
C GLU A 234 6.17 17.98 -1.54
N VAL A 235 7.30 17.40 -1.09
CA VAL A 235 8.02 17.85 0.11
C VAL A 235 9.12 18.89 -0.16
N GLY A 236 9.30 19.33 -1.42
CA GLY A 236 10.29 20.34 -1.81
C GLY A 236 11.75 19.88 -1.63
N ARG A 237 12.04 18.59 -1.79
CA ARG A 237 13.36 18.00 -1.55
C ARG A 237 13.89 17.21 -2.75
N LEU A 238 13.63 17.70 -3.96
CA LEU A 238 13.96 16.99 -5.20
C LEU A 238 15.48 16.76 -5.39
N ASP A 239 16.33 17.58 -4.79
CA ASP A 239 17.80 17.42 -4.80
C ASP A 239 18.25 16.09 -4.17
N GLU A 240 17.50 15.54 -3.21
CA GLU A 240 17.78 14.27 -2.52
C GLU A 240 17.66 13.06 -3.45
N LEU A 241 17.11 13.23 -4.65
CA LEU A 241 17.10 12.21 -5.69
C LEU A 241 18.51 11.90 -6.23
N LEU A 242 19.39 12.90 -6.27
CA LEU A 242 20.70 12.80 -6.94
C LEU A 242 21.59 11.65 -6.44
N PRO A 243 21.73 11.36 -5.13
CA PRO A 243 22.52 10.23 -4.66
C PRO A 243 22.10 8.89 -5.25
N HIS A 244 20.80 8.71 -5.50
CA HIS A 244 20.17 7.45 -5.94
C HIS A 244 20.18 7.24 -7.47
N ILE A 245 20.72 8.21 -8.24
CA ILE A 245 20.80 8.10 -9.69
C ILE A 245 22.01 7.27 -10.10
N ASP A 246 21.75 6.27 -10.93
CA ASP A 246 22.72 5.38 -11.56
C ASP A 246 22.52 5.28 -13.08
N ALA A 247 23.33 4.47 -13.76
CA ALA A 247 23.25 4.29 -15.21
C ALA A 247 21.95 3.59 -15.67
N THR A 248 21.29 2.86 -14.78
CA THR A 248 20.12 2.05 -15.12
C THR A 248 18.81 2.84 -15.02
N ASN A 249 18.75 3.78 -14.07
CA ASN A 249 17.52 4.55 -13.78
C ASN A 249 17.54 5.98 -14.37
N CYS A 250 18.72 6.56 -14.67
CA CYS A 250 18.86 7.94 -15.08
C CYS A 250 17.95 8.32 -16.27
N ASP A 251 17.86 7.48 -17.29
CA ASP A 251 17.09 7.83 -18.49
C ASP A 251 15.59 7.87 -18.21
N ARG A 252 15.07 6.98 -17.34
CA ARG A 252 13.67 6.98 -16.91
C ARG A 252 13.37 8.19 -16.02
N VAL A 253 14.25 8.48 -15.08
CA VAL A 253 14.15 9.64 -14.18
C VAL A 253 14.14 10.94 -14.98
N VAL A 254 15.11 11.14 -15.88
CA VAL A 254 15.18 12.38 -16.68
C VAL A 254 13.96 12.52 -17.59
N MET A 255 13.51 11.44 -18.21
CA MET A 255 12.31 11.47 -19.05
C MET A 255 11.07 11.90 -18.23
N TYR A 256 10.94 11.39 -17.03
CA TYR A 256 9.83 11.75 -16.16
C TYR A 256 9.93 13.20 -15.68
N LEU A 257 11.10 13.66 -15.23
CA LEU A 257 11.32 15.06 -14.82
C LEU A 257 11.00 16.05 -15.96
N VAL A 258 11.44 15.79 -17.17
CA VAL A 258 11.14 16.64 -18.34
C VAL A 258 9.63 16.65 -18.62
N GLN A 259 8.97 15.50 -18.50
CA GLN A 259 7.53 15.43 -18.69
C GLN A 259 6.79 16.22 -17.61
N VAL A 260 7.18 16.10 -16.34
CA VAL A 260 6.54 16.79 -15.22
C VAL A 260 6.78 18.29 -15.26
N ALA A 261 7.99 18.76 -15.66
CA ALA A 261 8.29 20.19 -15.78
C ALA A 261 7.28 20.93 -16.67
N SER A 262 6.74 20.27 -17.70
CA SER A 262 5.73 20.88 -18.58
C SER A 262 4.36 21.16 -17.88
N TYR A 263 4.14 20.68 -16.68
CA TYR A 263 2.92 20.86 -15.91
C TYR A 263 3.11 21.68 -14.63
N VAL A 264 4.36 22.03 -14.32
CA VAL A 264 4.74 22.83 -13.14
C VAL A 264 4.82 24.31 -13.58
N PRO A 265 4.32 25.26 -12.77
CA PRO A 265 4.40 26.68 -13.11
C PRO A 265 5.83 27.21 -12.95
N GLU A 266 6.14 28.33 -13.63
CA GLU A 266 7.37 29.09 -13.40
C GLU A 266 7.36 29.71 -11.98
N PRO A 267 8.50 29.74 -11.26
CA PRO A 267 9.86 29.32 -11.66
C PRO A 267 10.22 27.88 -11.33
N GLU A 268 9.31 27.10 -10.77
CA GLU A 268 9.54 25.74 -10.24
C GLU A 268 9.87 24.75 -11.36
N ASP A 269 9.35 24.95 -12.58
CA ASP A 269 9.68 24.14 -13.76
C ASP A 269 11.17 24.17 -14.08
N GLY A 270 11.81 25.33 -13.94
CA GLY A 270 13.26 25.49 -14.10
C GLY A 270 14.06 24.70 -13.07
N GLU A 271 13.59 24.61 -11.81
CA GLU A 271 14.22 23.79 -10.78
C GLU A 271 14.16 22.31 -11.12
N VAL A 272 13.03 21.82 -11.58
CA VAL A 272 12.84 20.42 -12.02
C VAL A 272 13.77 20.08 -13.19
N LEU A 273 13.87 20.97 -14.20
CA LEU A 273 14.77 20.79 -15.33
C LEU A 273 16.26 20.83 -14.90
N LEU A 274 16.60 21.68 -13.93
CA LEU A 274 17.96 21.73 -13.38
C LEU A 274 18.36 20.40 -12.75
N ILE A 275 17.45 19.73 -12.04
CA ILE A 275 17.71 18.38 -11.49
C ILE A 275 17.92 17.37 -12.62
N ALA A 276 17.11 17.41 -13.69
CA ALA A 276 17.32 16.55 -14.85
C ALA A 276 18.71 16.74 -15.49
N VAL A 277 19.18 17.99 -15.61
CA VAL A 277 20.55 18.32 -16.07
C VAL A 277 21.60 17.77 -15.09
N LYS A 278 21.41 17.94 -13.78
CA LYS A 278 22.32 17.41 -12.76
C LYS A 278 22.43 15.87 -12.81
N CYS A 279 21.32 15.17 -13.05
CA CYS A 279 21.31 13.71 -13.22
C CYS A 279 22.17 13.28 -14.42
N ARG A 280 22.01 13.90 -15.60
CA ARG A 280 22.84 13.64 -16.78
C ARG A 280 24.31 13.94 -16.55
N ARG A 281 24.62 15.05 -15.91
CA ARG A 281 26.00 15.44 -15.59
C ARG A 281 26.70 14.47 -14.64
N LYS A 282 25.99 13.95 -13.64
CA LYS A 282 26.53 12.96 -12.68
C LYS A 282 27.08 11.73 -13.41
N LEU A 283 26.46 11.32 -14.52
CA LEU A 283 26.87 10.17 -15.32
C LEU A 283 27.81 10.51 -16.49
N GLY A 284 28.34 11.74 -16.55
CA GLY A 284 29.23 12.17 -17.62
C GLY A 284 28.55 12.39 -18.97
N LYS A 285 27.19 12.37 -19.03
CA LYS A 285 26.41 12.58 -20.26
C LYS A 285 26.19 14.08 -20.54
N ALA A 286 27.26 14.88 -20.52
CA ALA A 286 27.20 16.33 -20.71
C ALA A 286 26.57 16.79 -22.04
N PRO A 287 26.83 16.16 -23.19
CA PRO A 287 26.18 16.55 -24.44
C PRO A 287 24.67 16.33 -24.46
N GLU A 288 24.18 15.31 -23.73
CA GLU A 288 22.77 15.03 -23.60
C GLU A 288 22.08 15.97 -22.62
N ALA A 289 22.81 16.43 -21.58
CA ALA A 289 22.34 17.41 -20.64
C ALA A 289 22.10 18.81 -21.26
N LEU A 290 22.84 19.15 -22.33
CA LEU A 290 22.66 20.40 -23.05
C LEU A 290 21.47 20.41 -24.02
N ARG A 291 20.80 19.29 -24.21
CA ARG A 291 19.62 19.14 -25.08
C ARG A 291 18.30 19.15 -24.32
N LEU A 292 18.35 19.21 -23.02
CA LEU A 292 17.21 19.37 -22.14
C LEU A 292 16.83 20.85 -22.02
#